data_4cbfc1679dfc91b2fdebce69acd4c402
#
_entry.id   4cbfc1679dfc91b2fdebce69acd4c402
#
_cell.length_a   1.000
_cell.length_b   1.000
_cell.length_c   1.000
_cell.angle_alpha   90.00
_cell.angle_beta   90.00
_cell.angle_gamma   90.00
#
_symmetry.space_group_name_H-M   'P 1'
#
loop_
_entity.id
_entity.type
_entity.pdbx_description
1 polymer ?
#
loop_
_entity_poly.entity_id
_entity_poly.type
_entity_poly.pdbx_seq_one_letter_code
_entity_poly.pdbx_strand_id
1 'polypeptide(L)'
;LYIIYFITAQGWTMREITLLAPAKVNFSIDVTGRLENGFHTVEMILQSIDLCDIVTAEKTQKGVSVSCAQHYVPNDQRNIAWKAADAFFKACPEQGGAHITIKKNIPVSSGLAGGSTDAAGVLKALNRLYGEHLSREKLLGLARGLGSDVAFCLEGGTQLARGTGDELTALPDLPGVNLVLVKPDY
;
A
#
# COMPACT_ATOMS: atom_id res chain seq x y z
N LEU A 1 9.38 -9.60 7.10
CA LEU A 1 10.19 -8.40 6.89
C LEU A 1 11.63 -8.78 6.66
N TYR A 2 12.18 -8.50 5.48
CA TYR A 2 13.61 -8.66 5.19
C TYR A 2 14.24 -7.27 5.07
N ILE A 3 15.32 -7.03 5.80
CA ILE A 3 16.06 -5.76 5.78
C ILE A 3 17.50 -6.08 5.41
N ILE A 4 17.99 -5.48 4.33
CA ILE A 4 19.38 -5.66 3.88
C ILE A 4 20.18 -4.43 4.27
N TYR A 5 21.23 -4.64 5.06
CA TYR A 5 22.19 -3.62 5.46
C TYR A 5 23.51 -3.81 4.72
N PHE A 6 24.09 -2.72 4.31
CA PHE A 6 25.48 -2.71 3.80
C PHE A 6 26.39 -2.01 4.81
N ILE A 7 27.59 -2.56 5.00
CA ILE A 7 28.63 -1.92 5.80
C ILE A 7 29.37 -0.93 4.90
N THR A 8 29.37 0.34 5.30
CA THR A 8 30.20 1.39 4.68
C THR A 8 31.26 1.86 5.68
N ALA A 9 32.23 2.63 5.24
CA ALA A 9 33.22 3.27 6.13
C ALA A 9 32.57 4.17 7.21
N GLN A 10 31.30 4.54 7.03
CA GLN A 10 30.51 5.38 7.94
C GLN A 10 29.51 4.56 8.81
N GLY A 11 29.54 3.21 8.71
CA GLY A 11 28.67 2.31 9.47
C GLY A 11 27.65 1.55 8.62
N TRP A 12 26.66 0.92 9.30
CA TRP A 12 25.60 0.17 8.64
C TRP A 12 24.57 1.11 8.01
N THR A 13 24.36 0.99 6.70
CA THR A 13 23.28 1.72 6.01
C THR A 13 22.29 0.77 5.37
N MET A 14 21.02 1.01 5.60
CA MET A 14 19.94 0.30 4.92
C MET A 14 19.86 0.78 3.47
N ARG A 15 20.07 -0.13 2.50
CA ARG A 15 19.95 0.18 1.08
C ARG A 15 18.69 -0.38 0.45
N GLU A 16 18.15 -1.42 1.03
CA GLU A 16 16.98 -2.13 0.52
C GLU A 16 16.08 -2.58 1.68
N ILE A 17 14.79 -2.63 1.44
CA ILE A 17 13.79 -3.17 2.35
C ILE A 17 12.72 -3.93 1.57
N THR A 18 12.33 -5.10 2.06
CA THR A 18 11.25 -5.92 1.51
C THR A 18 10.13 -6.05 2.53
N LEU A 19 8.90 -5.76 2.11
CA LEU A 19 7.69 -5.84 2.92
C LEU A 19 6.67 -6.78 2.27
N LEU A 20 5.88 -7.45 3.10
CA LEU A 20 4.63 -8.06 2.69
C LEU A 20 3.55 -6.99 2.58
N ALA A 21 2.77 -7.03 1.52
CA ALA A 21 1.66 -6.13 1.23
C ALA A 21 0.35 -6.95 1.22
N PRO A 22 -0.36 -7.02 2.38
CA PRO A 22 -1.53 -7.88 2.57
C PRO A 22 -2.72 -7.41 1.74
N ALA A 23 -3.46 -8.35 1.16
CA ALA A 23 -4.76 -8.10 0.55
C ALA A 23 -5.82 -7.73 1.59
N LYS A 24 -6.99 -7.28 1.12
CA LYS A 24 -8.15 -7.02 1.99
C LYS A 24 -9.39 -7.73 1.47
N VAL A 25 -10.32 -7.98 2.37
CA VAL A 25 -11.69 -8.33 2.07
C VAL A 25 -12.64 -7.36 2.78
N ASN A 26 -13.86 -7.24 2.27
CA ASN A 26 -14.95 -6.56 2.95
C ASN A 26 -15.83 -7.63 3.60
N PHE A 27 -15.97 -7.61 4.93
CA PHE A 27 -16.93 -8.48 5.61
C PHE A 27 -18.36 -7.95 5.53
N SER A 28 -18.49 -6.62 5.51
CA SER A 28 -19.76 -5.95 5.22
C SER A 28 -19.49 -4.70 4.40
N ILE A 29 -20.49 -4.30 3.63
CA ILE A 29 -20.51 -3.01 2.94
C ILE A 29 -21.97 -2.57 2.79
N ASP A 30 -22.28 -1.41 3.33
CA ASP A 30 -23.57 -0.72 3.17
C ASP A 30 -23.32 0.63 2.48
N VAL A 31 -24.13 0.93 1.48
CA VAL A 31 -24.16 2.25 0.84
C VAL A 31 -25.15 3.12 1.61
N THR A 32 -24.63 4.09 2.37
CA THR A 32 -25.42 4.92 3.29
C THR A 32 -25.94 6.20 2.67
N GLY A 33 -25.43 6.60 1.51
CA GLY A 33 -25.86 7.81 0.82
C GLY A 33 -25.12 8.06 -0.49
N ARG A 34 -25.50 9.16 -1.17
CA ARG A 34 -24.84 9.65 -2.37
C ARG A 34 -24.47 11.11 -2.20
N LEU A 35 -23.24 11.46 -2.52
CA LEU A 35 -22.72 12.81 -2.50
C LEU A 35 -23.03 13.54 -3.81
N GLU A 36 -23.06 14.87 -3.78
CA GLU A 36 -23.30 15.72 -4.97
C GLU A 36 -22.24 15.50 -6.07
N ASN A 37 -21.02 15.14 -5.71
CA ASN A 37 -19.92 14.83 -6.63
C ASN A 37 -20.04 13.47 -7.29
N GLY A 38 -21.14 12.71 -7.05
CA GLY A 38 -21.41 11.42 -7.61
C GLY A 38 -20.83 10.22 -6.84
N PHE A 39 -19.96 10.44 -5.86
CA PHE A 39 -19.48 9.38 -4.97
C PHE A 39 -20.58 8.93 -3.99
N HIS A 40 -20.41 7.72 -3.46
CA HIS A 40 -21.31 7.19 -2.43
C HIS A 40 -20.62 7.25 -1.07
N THR A 41 -21.41 7.51 -0.04
CA THR A 41 -20.98 7.24 1.34
C THR A 41 -21.26 5.79 1.67
N VAL A 42 -20.34 5.20 2.41
CA VAL A 42 -20.38 3.78 2.79
C VAL A 42 -20.13 3.61 4.28
N GLU A 43 -20.63 2.50 4.81
CA GLU A 43 -20.17 1.94 6.09
C GLU A 43 -19.78 0.50 5.83
N MET A 44 -18.51 0.14 6.10
CA MET A 44 -17.99 -1.18 5.78
C MET A 44 -16.96 -1.65 6.79
N ILE A 45 -16.90 -2.96 6.99
CA ILE A 45 -15.84 -3.61 7.78
C ILE A 45 -14.82 -4.19 6.81
N LEU A 46 -13.62 -3.66 6.88
CA LEU A 46 -12.47 -4.09 6.10
C LEU A 46 -11.55 -4.97 6.94
N GLN A 47 -11.03 -6.03 6.35
CA GLN A 47 -10.11 -6.95 6.99
C GLN A 47 -8.89 -7.23 6.12
N SER A 48 -7.69 -7.08 6.68
CA SER A 48 -6.46 -7.60 6.06
C SER A 48 -6.41 -9.12 6.14
N ILE A 49 -5.89 -9.76 5.08
CA ILE A 49 -5.76 -11.21 5.00
C ILE A 49 -4.33 -11.61 4.65
N ASP A 50 -3.96 -12.88 4.86
CA ASP A 50 -2.58 -13.38 4.69
C ASP A 50 -2.12 -13.53 3.24
N LEU A 51 -3.02 -13.39 2.26
CA LEU A 51 -2.63 -13.30 0.85
C LEU A 51 -1.90 -11.98 0.62
N CYS A 52 -0.61 -12.03 0.29
CA CYS A 52 0.23 -10.85 0.19
C CYS A 52 0.97 -10.77 -1.15
N ASP A 53 1.07 -9.56 -1.69
CA ASP A 53 2.12 -9.21 -2.63
C ASP A 53 3.44 -8.95 -1.87
N ILE A 54 4.55 -8.91 -2.57
CA ILE A 54 5.85 -8.57 -2.00
C ILE A 54 6.35 -7.31 -2.67
N VAL A 55 6.64 -6.30 -1.86
CA VAL A 55 7.15 -5.01 -2.30
C VAL A 55 8.57 -4.83 -1.79
N THR A 56 9.52 -4.67 -2.70
CA THR A 56 10.91 -4.35 -2.40
C THR A 56 11.22 -2.93 -2.85
N ALA A 57 11.79 -2.12 -1.98
CA ALA A 57 12.28 -0.79 -2.28
C ALA A 57 13.79 -0.72 -2.10
N GLU A 58 14.52 -0.31 -3.14
CA GLU A 58 15.97 -0.11 -3.15
C GLU A 58 16.27 1.38 -3.35
N LYS A 59 17.21 1.93 -2.55
CA LYS A 59 17.70 3.31 -2.72
C LYS A 59 18.40 3.48 -4.05
N THR A 60 18.05 4.55 -4.76
CA THR A 60 18.81 5.03 -5.92
C THR A 60 19.28 6.47 -5.70
N GLN A 61 20.19 6.94 -6.52
CA GLN A 61 20.68 8.32 -6.41
C GLN A 61 19.60 9.35 -6.78
N LYS A 62 18.73 9.02 -7.75
CA LYS A 62 17.71 9.94 -8.27
C LYS A 62 16.60 9.19 -9.01
N GLY A 63 15.39 9.76 -8.93
CA GLY A 63 14.24 9.30 -9.72
C GLY A 63 13.53 8.09 -9.14
N VAL A 64 12.39 7.75 -9.72
CA VAL A 64 11.55 6.61 -9.36
C VAL A 64 11.42 5.68 -10.53
N SER A 65 11.63 4.39 -10.29
CA SER A 65 11.34 3.32 -11.25
C SER A 65 10.61 2.18 -10.56
N VAL A 66 9.74 1.49 -11.33
CA VAL A 66 8.98 0.33 -10.84
C VAL A 66 9.18 -0.82 -11.80
N SER A 67 9.31 -2.03 -11.28
CA SER A 67 9.35 -3.28 -12.04
C SER A 67 8.36 -4.30 -11.47
N CYS A 68 7.62 -4.94 -12.36
CA CYS A 68 6.74 -6.06 -12.08
C CYS A 68 6.81 -7.04 -13.25
N ALA A 69 6.95 -8.32 -12.94
CA ALA A 69 7.10 -9.36 -13.97
C ALA A 69 5.80 -9.61 -14.77
N GLN A 70 4.64 -9.28 -14.18
CA GLN A 70 3.34 -9.46 -14.84
C GLN A 70 3.15 -8.37 -15.91
N HIS A 71 3.06 -8.78 -17.18
CA HIS A 71 2.99 -7.89 -18.34
C HIS A 71 1.76 -6.95 -18.36
N TYR A 72 0.69 -7.30 -17.68
CA TYR A 72 -0.53 -6.48 -17.52
C TYR A 72 -0.42 -5.43 -16.39
N VAL A 73 0.65 -5.44 -15.62
CA VAL A 73 0.93 -4.43 -14.58
C VAL A 73 1.90 -3.40 -15.17
N PRO A 74 1.53 -2.10 -15.25
CA PRO A 74 2.43 -1.09 -15.81
C PRO A 74 3.73 -0.94 -15.01
N ASN A 75 4.85 -0.78 -15.70
CA ASN A 75 6.16 -0.50 -15.11
C ASN A 75 6.54 1.00 -15.26
N ASP A 76 5.55 1.88 -15.30
CA ASP A 76 5.70 3.32 -15.49
C ASP A 76 4.78 4.12 -14.54
N GLN A 77 4.64 5.42 -14.80
CA GLN A 77 3.85 6.37 -14.00
C GLN A 77 2.35 6.03 -13.88
N ARG A 78 1.82 5.11 -14.68
CA ARG A 78 0.45 4.60 -14.57
C ARG A 78 0.29 3.67 -13.37
N ASN A 79 1.39 3.06 -12.90
CA ASN A 79 1.37 2.19 -11.73
C ASN A 79 1.16 3.01 -10.46
N ILE A 80 0.21 2.59 -9.61
CA ILE A 80 -0.08 3.29 -8.35
C ILE A 80 1.10 3.22 -7.36
N ALA A 81 1.92 2.17 -7.41
CA ALA A 81 3.15 2.06 -6.62
C ALA A 81 4.19 3.11 -7.04
N TRP A 82 4.30 3.41 -8.34
CA TRP A 82 5.11 4.52 -8.83
C TRP A 82 4.60 5.86 -8.29
N LYS A 83 3.26 6.07 -8.34
CA LYS A 83 2.64 7.29 -7.81
C LYS A 83 2.86 7.46 -6.32
N ALA A 84 2.85 6.35 -5.56
CA ALA A 84 3.13 6.36 -4.13
C ALA A 84 4.58 6.80 -3.84
N ALA A 85 5.55 6.27 -4.60
CA ALA A 85 6.94 6.70 -4.47
C ALA A 85 7.15 8.16 -4.87
N ASP A 86 6.53 8.62 -5.96
CA ASP A 86 6.58 10.01 -6.40
C ASP A 86 5.97 10.96 -5.35
N ALA A 87 4.83 10.58 -4.75
CA ALA A 87 4.21 11.34 -3.67
C ALA A 87 5.10 11.41 -2.42
N PHE A 88 5.76 10.29 -2.07
CA PHE A 88 6.74 10.26 -0.97
C PHE A 88 7.89 11.23 -1.22
N PHE A 89 8.53 11.19 -2.39
CA PHE A 89 9.67 12.08 -2.69
C PHE A 89 9.27 13.54 -2.87
N LYS A 90 8.03 13.84 -3.26
CA LYS A 90 7.50 15.21 -3.22
C LYS A 90 7.34 15.74 -1.79
N ALA A 91 7.01 14.85 -0.85
CA ALA A 91 6.93 15.20 0.58
C ALA A 91 8.30 15.25 1.27
N CYS A 92 9.32 14.55 0.70
CA CYS A 92 10.70 14.47 1.21
C CYS A 92 11.71 14.70 0.06
N PRO A 93 11.82 15.92 -0.51
CA PRO A 93 12.55 16.17 -1.75
C PRO A 93 14.08 15.98 -1.65
N GLU A 94 14.63 15.95 -0.44
CA GLU A 94 16.08 15.81 -0.20
C GLU A 94 16.56 14.35 -0.18
N GLN A 95 15.65 13.38 -0.37
CA GLN A 95 15.95 11.96 -0.08
C GLN A 95 16.50 11.14 -1.25
N GLY A 96 16.58 11.64 -2.46
CA GLY A 96 17.13 10.87 -3.60
C GLY A 96 16.07 10.18 -4.45
N GLY A 97 16.18 8.86 -4.67
CA GLY A 97 15.26 8.10 -5.52
C GLY A 97 15.12 6.64 -5.12
N ALA A 98 14.22 5.90 -5.77
CA ALA A 98 14.01 4.49 -5.49
C ALA A 98 13.74 3.64 -6.74
N HIS A 99 14.21 2.40 -6.70
CA HIS A 99 13.72 1.32 -7.53
C HIS A 99 12.76 0.45 -6.70
N ILE A 100 11.54 0.24 -7.23
CA ILE A 100 10.51 -0.56 -6.59
C ILE A 100 10.32 -1.84 -7.39
N THR A 101 10.45 -2.98 -6.75
CA THR A 101 10.12 -4.29 -7.35
C THR A 101 8.88 -4.86 -6.70
N ILE A 102 7.90 -5.28 -7.53
CA ILE A 102 6.64 -5.86 -7.07
C ILE A 102 6.54 -7.30 -7.56
N LYS A 103 6.40 -8.24 -6.62
CA LYS A 103 6.01 -9.62 -6.91
C LYS A 103 4.55 -9.79 -6.58
N LYS A 104 3.71 -9.93 -7.62
CA LYS A 104 2.26 -10.07 -7.49
C LYS A 104 1.87 -11.52 -7.17
N ASN A 105 1.13 -11.70 -6.09
CA ASN A 105 0.44 -12.93 -5.72
C ASN A 105 -1.07 -12.69 -5.60
N ILE A 106 -1.49 -11.44 -5.32
CA ILE A 106 -2.89 -11.03 -5.27
C ILE A 106 -3.42 -10.92 -6.71
N PRO A 107 -4.50 -11.63 -7.07
CA PRO A 107 -5.08 -11.54 -8.41
C PRO A 107 -5.48 -10.11 -8.75
N VAL A 108 -5.10 -9.65 -9.94
CA VAL A 108 -5.44 -8.29 -10.41
C VAL A 108 -6.93 -8.19 -10.72
N SER A 109 -7.52 -7.04 -10.46
CA SER A 109 -8.96 -6.75 -10.66
C SER A 109 -9.90 -7.69 -9.89
N SER A 110 -9.47 -8.16 -8.72
CA SER A 110 -10.23 -9.10 -7.88
C SER A 110 -11.04 -8.45 -6.74
N GLY A 111 -10.99 -7.14 -6.59
CA GLY A 111 -11.58 -6.45 -5.43
C GLY A 111 -10.78 -6.58 -4.13
N LEU A 112 -9.63 -7.28 -4.16
CA LEU A 112 -8.76 -7.54 -2.99
C LEU A 112 -7.73 -6.42 -2.72
N ALA A 113 -7.85 -5.29 -3.38
CA ALA A 113 -7.01 -4.10 -3.25
C ALA A 113 -5.50 -4.31 -3.55
N GLY A 114 -5.12 -5.25 -4.45
CA GLY A 114 -3.72 -5.57 -4.73
C GLY A 114 -2.86 -4.37 -5.12
N GLY A 115 -3.34 -3.47 -5.99
CA GLY A 115 -2.61 -2.24 -6.33
C GLY A 115 -2.50 -1.27 -5.16
N SER A 116 -3.57 -1.13 -4.38
CA SER A 116 -3.60 -0.23 -3.22
C SER A 116 -2.66 -0.69 -2.11
N THR A 117 -2.56 -2.01 -1.89
CA THR A 117 -1.62 -2.55 -0.90
C THR A 117 -0.17 -2.43 -1.37
N ASP A 118 0.10 -2.55 -2.69
CA ASP A 118 1.43 -2.27 -3.25
C ASP A 118 1.83 -0.81 -2.96
N ALA A 119 0.93 0.15 -3.21
CA ALA A 119 1.17 1.56 -2.94
C ALA A 119 1.41 1.84 -1.45
N ALA A 120 0.62 1.25 -0.56
CA ALA A 120 0.80 1.34 0.89
C ALA A 120 2.13 0.73 1.34
N GLY A 121 2.51 -0.42 0.76
CA GLY A 121 3.80 -1.07 0.95
C GLY A 121 4.96 -0.18 0.57
N VAL A 122 4.87 0.50 -0.57
CA VAL A 122 5.87 1.48 -1.04
C VAL A 122 6.00 2.64 -0.06
N LEU A 123 4.91 3.25 0.40
CA LEU A 123 4.96 4.35 1.37
C LEU A 123 5.64 3.92 2.68
N LYS A 124 5.29 2.74 3.22
CA LYS A 124 5.92 2.18 4.42
C LYS A 124 7.41 1.88 4.20
N ALA A 125 7.73 1.24 3.07
CA ALA A 125 9.10 0.86 2.73
C ALA A 125 10.00 2.09 2.60
N LEU A 126 9.58 3.09 1.83
CA LEU A 126 10.35 4.31 1.64
C LEU A 126 10.51 5.10 2.94
N ASN A 127 9.45 5.24 3.74
CA ASN A 127 9.56 5.94 5.00
C ASN A 127 10.62 5.30 5.93
N ARG A 128 10.60 3.97 6.06
CA ARG A 128 11.62 3.23 6.84
C ARG A 128 13.01 3.33 6.22
N LEU A 129 13.08 3.16 4.91
CA LEU A 129 14.35 3.16 4.17
C LEU A 129 15.07 4.51 4.28
N TYR A 130 14.32 5.59 4.36
CA TYR A 130 14.82 6.96 4.44
C TYR A 130 14.80 7.57 5.86
N GLY A 131 14.59 6.77 6.92
CA GLY A 131 14.77 7.21 8.30
C GLY A 131 13.52 7.76 8.99
N GLU A 132 12.33 7.34 8.52
CA GLU A 132 11.04 7.64 9.16
C GLU A 132 10.70 9.14 9.29
N HIS A 133 11.03 9.92 8.26
CA HIS A 133 10.82 11.37 8.26
C HIS A 133 9.34 11.79 8.21
N LEU A 134 8.44 10.95 7.72
CA LEU A 134 7.01 11.22 7.69
C LEU A 134 6.31 10.60 8.91
N SER A 135 5.53 11.41 9.62
CA SER A 135 4.64 10.91 10.66
C SER A 135 3.54 10.02 10.06
N ARG A 136 2.90 9.20 10.93
CA ARG A 136 1.76 8.37 10.54
C ARG A 136 0.66 9.18 9.85
N GLU A 137 0.35 10.39 10.36
CA GLU A 137 -0.68 11.26 9.80
C GLU A 137 -0.32 11.75 8.38
N LYS A 138 0.95 12.12 8.17
CA LYS A 138 1.42 12.52 6.83
C LYS A 138 1.37 11.36 5.85
N LEU A 139 1.78 10.16 6.26
CA LEU A 139 1.66 8.96 5.43
C LEU A 139 0.20 8.64 5.07
N LEU A 140 -0.71 8.75 6.05
CA LEU A 140 -2.15 8.59 5.80
C LEU A 140 -2.69 9.65 4.84
N GLY A 141 -2.23 10.90 4.96
CA GLY A 141 -2.58 11.95 4.02
C GLY A 141 -2.17 11.62 2.58
N LEU A 142 -0.94 11.12 2.39
CA LEU A 142 -0.47 10.65 1.08
C LEU A 142 -1.30 9.46 0.57
N ALA A 143 -1.59 8.50 1.44
CA ALA A 143 -2.35 7.31 1.11
C ALA A 143 -3.79 7.66 0.66
N ARG A 144 -4.48 8.55 1.37
CA ARG A 144 -5.82 9.05 0.99
C ARG A 144 -5.82 9.75 -0.37
N GLY A 145 -4.77 10.53 -0.65
CA GLY A 145 -4.58 11.16 -1.97
C GLY A 145 -4.39 10.17 -3.12
N LEU A 146 -3.99 8.95 -2.84
CA LEU A 146 -3.83 7.86 -3.82
C LEU A 146 -5.10 7.01 -3.96
N GLY A 147 -5.89 6.88 -2.90
CA GLY A 147 -7.15 6.14 -2.88
C GLY A 147 -7.56 5.65 -1.50
N SER A 148 -8.87 5.48 -1.27
CA SER A 148 -9.42 5.06 0.03
C SER A 148 -8.85 3.72 0.50
N ASP A 149 -8.75 2.73 -0.38
CA ASP A 149 -8.17 1.41 -0.05
C ASP A 149 -6.68 1.51 0.31
N VAL A 150 -5.92 2.51 -0.21
CA VAL A 150 -4.50 2.70 0.14
C VAL A 150 -4.37 3.10 1.61
N ALA A 151 -5.26 3.97 2.11
CA ALA A 151 -5.28 4.36 3.51
C ALA A 151 -5.56 3.15 4.43
N PHE A 152 -6.53 2.31 4.07
CA PHE A 152 -6.77 1.06 4.78
C PHE A 152 -5.55 0.13 4.75
N CYS A 153 -4.95 -0.12 3.59
CA CYS A 153 -3.77 -0.98 3.45
C CYS A 153 -2.55 -0.44 4.21
N LEU A 154 -2.48 0.87 4.42
CA LEU A 154 -1.45 1.48 5.25
C LEU A 154 -1.65 1.15 6.73
N GLU A 155 -2.88 1.17 7.24
CA GLU A 155 -3.21 0.82 8.63
C GLU A 155 -3.21 -0.70 8.84
N GLY A 156 -3.97 -1.41 8.02
CA GLY A 156 -4.17 -2.86 8.13
C GLY A 156 -5.13 -3.26 9.26
N GLY A 157 -5.11 -4.55 9.60
CA GLY A 157 -5.96 -5.12 10.65
C GLY A 157 -7.43 -5.19 10.28
N THR A 158 -8.31 -5.01 11.29
CA THR A 158 -9.75 -4.88 11.14
C THR A 158 -10.15 -3.42 11.32
N GLN A 159 -10.83 -2.82 10.34
CA GLN A 159 -11.22 -1.42 10.37
C GLN A 159 -12.69 -1.25 10.00
N LEU A 160 -13.36 -0.37 10.73
CA LEU A 160 -14.63 0.23 10.29
C LEU A 160 -14.28 1.44 9.43
N ALA A 161 -14.71 1.41 8.18
CA ALA A 161 -14.52 2.51 7.22
C ALA A 161 -15.85 3.20 6.94
N ARG A 162 -15.86 4.53 7.03
CA ARG A 162 -17.00 5.41 6.76
C ARG A 162 -16.66 6.49 5.75
N GLY A 163 -17.61 7.38 5.48
CA GLY A 163 -17.47 8.44 4.49
C GLY A 163 -17.32 7.84 3.08
N THR A 164 -16.31 8.23 2.34
CA THR A 164 -15.96 7.63 1.04
C THR A 164 -15.09 6.38 1.16
N GLY A 165 -15.02 5.79 2.36
CA GLY A 165 -14.24 4.59 2.68
C GLY A 165 -12.85 4.90 3.26
N ASP A 166 -12.57 6.16 3.58
CA ASP A 166 -11.27 6.64 4.06
C ASP A 166 -11.29 7.13 5.52
N GLU A 167 -12.46 7.21 6.15
CA GLU A 167 -12.62 7.47 7.58
C GLU A 167 -12.51 6.16 8.37
N LEU A 168 -11.29 5.84 8.79
CA LEU A 168 -10.96 4.56 9.40
C LEU A 168 -11.02 4.62 10.92
N THR A 169 -11.68 3.62 11.52
CA THR A 169 -11.69 3.37 12.95
C THR A 169 -11.26 1.93 13.20
N ALA A 170 -10.16 1.75 13.95
CA ALA A 170 -9.68 0.42 14.29
C ALA A 170 -10.71 -0.35 15.12
N LEU A 171 -10.94 -1.59 14.75
CA LEU A 171 -11.75 -2.55 15.51
C LEU A 171 -10.83 -3.59 16.17
N PRO A 172 -11.32 -4.33 17.18
CA PRO A 172 -10.58 -5.47 17.72
C PRO A 172 -10.21 -6.46 16.61
N ASP A 173 -9.01 -7.03 16.72
CA ASP A 173 -8.55 -8.05 15.78
C ASP A 173 -9.49 -9.25 15.77
N LEU A 174 -9.77 -9.77 14.59
CA LEU A 174 -10.52 -11.01 14.45
C LEU A 174 -9.64 -12.19 14.88
N PRO A 175 -10.21 -13.19 15.57
CA PRO A 175 -9.52 -14.45 15.77
C PRO A 175 -9.21 -15.08 14.41
N GLY A 176 -8.13 -15.87 14.35
CA GLY A 176 -7.72 -16.53 13.11
C GLY A 176 -8.85 -17.37 12.52
N VAL A 177 -9.30 -16.99 11.32
CA VAL A 177 -10.32 -17.69 10.54
C VAL A 177 -9.77 -18.06 9.17
N ASN A 178 -10.18 -19.21 8.64
CA ASN A 178 -9.83 -19.61 7.28
C ASN A 178 -10.83 -19.01 6.29
N LEU A 179 -10.32 -18.35 5.25
CA LEU A 179 -11.12 -17.81 4.15
C LEU A 179 -10.82 -18.58 2.86
N VAL A 180 -11.86 -18.88 2.11
CA VAL A 180 -11.75 -19.42 0.75
C VAL A 180 -12.08 -18.30 -0.23
N LEU A 181 -11.09 -17.93 -1.06
CA LEU A 181 -11.25 -16.93 -2.11
C LEU A 181 -11.51 -17.62 -3.44
N VAL A 182 -12.60 -17.26 -4.08
CA VAL A 182 -12.95 -17.75 -5.43
C VAL A 182 -13.05 -16.56 -6.37
N LYS A 183 -12.17 -16.52 -7.38
CA LYS A 183 -12.21 -15.53 -8.46
C LYS A 183 -12.56 -16.25 -9.76
N PRO A 184 -13.75 -16.02 -10.33
CA PRO A 184 -14.09 -16.57 -11.63
C PRO A 184 -13.22 -15.99 -12.74
N ASP A 185 -12.95 -16.77 -13.79
CA ASP A 185 -12.28 -16.33 -15.02
C ASP A 185 -13.34 -15.78 -15.99
N TYR A 186 -13.45 -14.45 -16.05
CA TYR A 186 -14.23 -13.71 -17.09
C TYR A 186 -13.65 -12.32 -17.31
#